data_1d2cf9c28acfbb3a17499970b9f17f53
#
_entry.id   1d2cf9c28acfbb3a17499970b9f17f53
#
_cell.length_a   1.000
_cell.length_b   1.000
_cell.length_c   1.000
_cell.angle_alpha   90.00
_cell.angle_beta   90.00
_cell.angle_gamma   90.00
#
_symmetry.space_group_name_H-M   'P 1'
#
loop_
_entity.id
_entity.type
_entity.pdbx_description
1 polymer ?
#
loop_
_entity_poly.entity_id
_entity_poly.type
_entity_poly.pdbx_seq_one_letter_code
_entity_poly.pdbx_strand_id
1 'polypeptide(L)'
;MPIINQLLHSVKLIPDFVPHSGVRGLLILHGFLGMSDNWKTLGKQYAQEGFEVHILDLRNHGRSFHSEGFSYELMVQDVYEYCKANNLIKISIIGHSMGGKTAMLLATTYPEMVDKLIVADIGPKFYPQHHQSILEGLNTVDFSKKPSRNEVEEILSQYIPDFGARQFLMKSLYWQEPGQLAFRFNLQVFNTKIEEIGKPLPDNSVFNKPTLFIRGGNSNYILDEDFENIKKHFPDSRIETVPNVGHWIHAENPLLFYEMTSSFLK
;
A
#
# COMPACT_ATOMS: atom_id res chain seq x y z
N MET A 1 -29.50 9.32 5.28
CA MET A 1 -29.38 7.92 4.84
C MET A 1 -28.35 7.25 5.72
N PRO A 2 -28.57 6.04 6.25
CA PRO A 2 -27.53 5.37 7.00
C PRO A 2 -26.37 5.11 6.06
N ILE A 3 -25.15 5.54 6.47
CA ILE A 3 -23.93 5.22 5.79
C ILE A 3 -23.82 3.68 5.92
N ILE A 4 -24.08 2.97 4.82
CA ILE A 4 -23.77 1.55 4.75
C ILE A 4 -22.24 1.51 4.86
N ASN A 5 -21.71 1.03 6.00
CA ASN A 5 -20.27 0.80 6.18
C ASN A 5 -19.84 -0.23 5.14
N GLN A 6 -19.36 0.24 4.01
CA GLN A 6 -18.78 -0.62 2.99
C GLN A 6 -17.40 -1.05 3.50
N LEU A 7 -17.24 -2.34 3.78
CA LEU A 7 -15.93 -2.88 4.16
C LEU A 7 -15.00 -2.94 2.94
N LEU A 8 -13.71 -2.77 3.21
CA LEU A 8 -12.68 -2.93 2.20
C LEU A 8 -12.68 -4.37 1.67
N HIS A 9 -12.44 -4.52 0.36
CA HIS A 9 -12.11 -5.82 -0.23
C HIS A 9 -10.76 -6.31 0.29
N SER A 10 -10.65 -7.60 0.54
CA SER A 10 -9.42 -8.24 0.98
C SER A 10 -9.19 -9.60 0.33
N VAL A 11 -7.93 -9.93 0.14
CA VAL A 11 -7.48 -11.31 -0.07
C VAL A 11 -7.02 -11.83 1.28
N LYS A 12 -7.74 -12.81 1.82
CA LYS A 12 -7.41 -13.48 3.09
C LYS A 12 -6.66 -14.78 2.80
N LEU A 13 -5.54 -14.96 3.48
CA LEU A 13 -4.74 -16.17 3.42
C LEU A 13 -4.60 -16.71 4.84
N ILE A 14 -5.22 -17.86 5.07
CA ILE A 14 -5.23 -18.52 6.37
C ILE A 14 -4.06 -19.52 6.41
N PRO A 15 -3.30 -19.59 7.50
CA PRO A 15 -2.23 -20.55 7.63
C PRO A 15 -2.75 -21.98 7.66
N ASP A 16 -2.00 -22.91 7.08
CA ASP A 16 -2.34 -24.34 7.06
C ASP A 16 -2.18 -24.99 8.46
N PHE A 17 -1.56 -24.30 9.42
CA PHE A 17 -1.35 -24.76 10.78
C PHE A 17 -1.51 -23.61 11.78
N VAL A 18 -1.86 -23.93 13.02
CA VAL A 18 -1.94 -22.96 14.12
C VAL A 18 -0.64 -23.03 14.92
N PRO A 19 0.17 -21.95 14.95
CA PRO A 19 1.37 -21.92 15.78
C PRO A 19 1.06 -22.06 17.28
N HIS A 20 1.99 -22.58 18.09
CA HIS A 20 1.83 -22.64 19.54
C HIS A 20 1.57 -21.28 20.21
N SER A 21 2.08 -20.20 19.62
CA SER A 21 1.84 -18.81 20.04
C SER A 21 0.47 -18.27 19.66
N GLY A 22 -0.39 -19.08 19.01
CA GLY A 22 -1.64 -18.63 18.39
C GLY A 22 -1.43 -18.01 17.01
N VAL A 23 -2.54 -17.79 16.30
CA VAL A 23 -2.50 -17.15 14.97
C VAL A 23 -2.28 -15.65 15.15
N ARG A 24 -1.30 -15.11 14.42
CA ARG A 24 -0.98 -13.69 14.42
C ARG A 24 -1.55 -13.01 13.17
N GLY A 25 -2.30 -11.94 13.33
CA GLY A 25 -2.83 -11.16 12.22
C GLY A 25 -1.74 -10.32 11.54
N LEU A 26 -1.69 -10.37 10.21
CA LEU A 26 -0.81 -9.54 9.38
C LEU A 26 -1.63 -8.81 8.33
N LEU A 27 -1.64 -7.47 8.38
CA LEU A 27 -2.21 -6.63 7.33
C LEU A 27 -1.13 -6.23 6.32
N ILE A 28 -1.52 -6.20 5.05
CA ILE A 28 -0.68 -5.67 3.97
C ILE A 28 -1.47 -4.59 3.23
N LEU A 29 -0.90 -3.37 3.17
CA LEU A 29 -1.46 -2.20 2.54
C LEU A 29 -0.59 -1.77 1.34
N HIS A 30 -1.19 -1.77 0.15
CA HIS A 30 -0.51 -1.43 -1.11
C HIS A 30 -0.25 0.07 -1.28
N GLY A 31 0.64 0.43 -2.20
CA GLY A 31 0.91 1.80 -2.62
C GLY A 31 -0.15 2.36 -3.58
N PHE A 32 0.00 3.65 -3.92
CA PHE A 32 -0.89 4.34 -4.86
C PHE A 32 -0.99 3.60 -6.19
N LEU A 33 -2.20 3.53 -6.75
CA LEU A 33 -2.58 2.78 -7.96
C LEU A 33 -2.37 1.26 -7.88
N GLY A 34 -1.99 0.75 -6.70
CA GLY A 34 -1.82 -0.67 -6.44
C GLY A 34 -3.13 -1.37 -6.04
N MET A 35 -3.00 -2.65 -5.72
CA MET A 35 -4.09 -3.48 -5.22
C MET A 35 -3.55 -4.74 -4.54
N SER A 36 -4.44 -5.50 -3.89
CA SER A 36 -4.12 -6.75 -3.19
C SER A 36 -3.41 -7.79 -4.08
N ASP A 37 -3.72 -7.83 -5.37
CA ASP A 37 -3.11 -8.77 -6.33
C ASP A 37 -1.58 -8.60 -6.44
N ASN A 38 -1.05 -7.40 -6.14
CA ASN A 38 0.39 -7.14 -6.17
C ASN A 38 1.16 -7.88 -5.05
N TRP A 39 0.47 -8.26 -3.98
CA TRP A 39 1.06 -8.78 -2.76
C TRP A 39 0.78 -10.27 -2.51
N LYS A 40 0.02 -10.94 -3.38
CA LYS A 40 -0.43 -12.32 -3.16
C LYS A 40 0.71 -13.32 -2.95
N THR A 41 1.81 -13.18 -3.69
CA THR A 41 2.95 -14.09 -3.57
C THR A 41 3.63 -13.98 -2.20
N LEU A 42 3.94 -12.76 -1.77
CA LEU A 42 4.49 -12.50 -0.44
C LEU A 42 3.51 -12.89 0.66
N GLY A 43 2.23 -12.56 0.50
CA GLY A 43 1.19 -12.95 1.45
C GLY A 43 1.13 -14.45 1.68
N LYS A 44 1.26 -15.27 0.62
CA LYS A 44 1.32 -16.74 0.76
C LYS A 44 2.54 -17.20 1.58
N GLN A 45 3.69 -16.56 1.39
CA GLN A 45 4.90 -16.88 2.16
C GLN A 45 4.70 -16.59 3.66
N TYR A 46 4.11 -15.43 4.02
CA TYR A 46 3.79 -15.12 5.42
C TYR A 46 2.73 -16.08 6.01
N ALA A 47 1.73 -16.47 5.21
CA ALA A 47 0.75 -17.46 5.67
C ALA A 47 1.40 -18.82 5.97
N GLN A 48 2.39 -19.25 5.20
CA GLN A 48 3.19 -20.43 5.46
C GLN A 48 4.03 -20.34 6.75
N GLU A 49 4.31 -19.13 7.25
CA GLU A 49 4.94 -18.90 8.56
C GLU A 49 3.93 -18.82 9.74
N GLY A 50 2.66 -19.05 9.48
CA GLY A 50 1.61 -19.09 10.50
C GLY A 50 0.89 -17.76 10.75
N PHE A 51 1.01 -16.78 9.84
CA PHE A 51 0.21 -15.56 9.90
C PHE A 51 -1.15 -15.74 9.23
N GLU A 52 -2.20 -15.19 9.84
CA GLU A 52 -3.45 -14.88 9.13
C GLU A 52 -3.24 -13.58 8.38
N VAL A 53 -3.10 -13.66 7.06
CA VAL A 53 -2.72 -12.52 6.22
C VAL A 53 -3.95 -11.91 5.56
N HIS A 54 -4.11 -10.61 5.73
CA HIS A 54 -5.16 -9.80 5.11
C HIS A 54 -4.51 -8.76 4.20
N ILE A 55 -4.63 -8.96 2.90
CA ILE A 55 -4.14 -8.03 1.89
C ILE A 55 -5.32 -7.17 1.44
N LEU A 56 -5.32 -5.90 1.82
CA LEU A 56 -6.45 -5.01 1.58
C LEU A 56 -6.31 -4.27 0.25
N ASP A 57 -7.43 -4.12 -0.45
CA ASP A 57 -7.58 -3.05 -1.44
C ASP A 57 -8.07 -1.80 -0.69
N LEU A 58 -7.27 -0.73 -0.66
CA LEU A 58 -7.67 0.53 -0.04
C LEU A 58 -8.80 1.19 -0.85
N ARG A 59 -9.58 2.11 -0.22
CA ARG A 59 -10.65 2.85 -0.92
C ARG A 59 -10.17 3.39 -2.26
N ASN A 60 -11.04 3.42 -3.24
CA ASN A 60 -10.77 3.86 -4.60
C ASN A 60 -9.75 3.01 -5.37
N HIS A 61 -9.34 1.86 -4.86
CA HIS A 61 -8.40 0.94 -5.49
C HIS A 61 -8.95 -0.49 -5.55
N GLY A 62 -8.45 -1.25 -6.50
CA GLY A 62 -8.70 -2.69 -6.61
C GLY A 62 -10.18 -3.03 -6.74
N ARG A 63 -10.67 -3.86 -5.84
CA ARG A 63 -12.08 -4.29 -5.77
C ARG A 63 -12.85 -3.63 -4.63
N SER A 64 -12.19 -2.73 -3.90
CA SER A 64 -12.85 -1.94 -2.86
C SER A 64 -13.78 -0.89 -3.47
N PHE A 65 -14.65 -0.35 -2.64
CA PHE A 65 -15.60 0.66 -3.04
C PHE A 65 -14.94 1.94 -3.56
N HIS A 66 -15.59 2.58 -4.51
CA HIS A 66 -15.24 3.92 -4.97
C HIS A 66 -16.03 4.97 -4.20
N SER A 67 -15.39 6.09 -3.87
CA SER A 67 -15.95 7.21 -3.10
C SER A 67 -15.29 8.51 -3.53
N GLU A 68 -15.99 9.61 -3.40
CA GLU A 68 -15.44 10.97 -3.62
C GLU A 68 -14.43 11.36 -2.52
N GLY A 69 -14.54 10.74 -1.34
CA GLY A 69 -13.63 10.97 -0.22
C GLY A 69 -12.32 10.21 -0.40
N PHE A 70 -11.19 10.94 -0.33
CA PHE A 70 -9.86 10.36 -0.39
C PHE A 70 -8.91 11.17 0.50
N SER A 71 -8.49 10.60 1.62
CA SER A 71 -7.47 11.13 2.52
C SER A 71 -6.91 9.99 3.40
N TYR A 72 -5.81 10.23 4.07
CA TYR A 72 -5.22 9.24 4.98
C TYR A 72 -6.14 8.93 6.17
N GLU A 73 -6.82 9.92 6.72
CA GLU A 73 -7.78 9.75 7.83
C GLU A 73 -8.92 8.81 7.42
N LEU A 74 -9.46 9.00 6.22
CA LEU A 74 -10.51 8.14 5.68
C LEU A 74 -10.01 6.71 5.42
N MET A 75 -8.78 6.55 4.90
CA MET A 75 -8.18 5.23 4.71
C MET A 75 -7.93 4.53 6.06
N VAL A 76 -7.47 5.26 7.07
CA VAL A 76 -7.30 4.75 8.44
C VAL A 76 -8.62 4.29 9.02
N GLN A 77 -9.69 5.10 8.88
CA GLN A 77 -11.01 4.71 9.36
C GLN A 77 -11.51 3.42 8.70
N ASP A 78 -11.34 3.28 7.39
CA ASP A 78 -11.73 2.05 6.68
C ASP A 78 -10.97 0.81 7.17
N VAL A 79 -9.65 0.95 7.36
CA VAL A 79 -8.81 -0.15 7.86
C VAL A 79 -9.20 -0.52 9.29
N TYR A 80 -9.46 0.48 10.13
CA TYR A 80 -9.94 0.27 11.50
C TYR A 80 -11.27 -0.51 11.54
N GLU A 81 -12.27 -0.07 10.76
CA GLU A 81 -13.57 -0.75 10.68
C GLU A 81 -13.43 -2.17 10.09
N TYR A 82 -12.54 -2.35 9.11
CA TYR A 82 -12.21 -3.68 8.59
C TYR A 82 -11.65 -4.59 9.70
N CYS A 83 -10.70 -4.10 10.49
CA CYS A 83 -10.11 -4.86 11.60
C CYS A 83 -11.18 -5.26 12.63
N LYS A 84 -12.05 -4.33 13.02
CA LYS A 84 -13.17 -4.61 13.95
C LYS A 84 -14.09 -5.70 13.41
N ALA A 85 -14.51 -5.58 12.15
CA ALA A 85 -15.42 -6.54 11.52
C ALA A 85 -14.81 -7.95 11.38
N ASN A 86 -13.48 -8.07 11.38
CA ASN A 86 -12.76 -9.33 11.29
C ASN A 86 -12.13 -9.80 12.62
N ASN A 87 -12.47 -9.16 13.74
CA ASN A 87 -11.94 -9.46 15.08
C ASN A 87 -10.40 -9.41 15.17
N LEU A 88 -9.77 -8.55 14.40
CA LEU A 88 -8.33 -8.32 14.40
C LEU A 88 -7.98 -7.33 15.52
N ILE A 89 -7.63 -7.84 16.71
CA ILE A 89 -7.41 -7.03 17.91
C ILE A 89 -5.98 -6.52 18.00
N LYS A 90 -5.02 -7.39 17.68
CA LYS A 90 -3.58 -7.09 17.66
C LYS A 90 -2.99 -7.60 16.36
N ILE A 91 -2.37 -6.70 15.61
CA ILE A 91 -1.90 -6.98 14.26
C ILE A 91 -0.49 -6.46 14.05
N SER A 92 0.24 -7.14 13.17
CA SER A 92 1.39 -6.54 12.50
C SER A 92 0.93 -5.95 11.17
N ILE A 93 1.58 -4.89 10.70
CA ILE A 93 1.22 -4.22 9.45
C ILE A 93 2.45 -4.06 8.57
N ILE A 94 2.30 -4.36 7.29
CA ILE A 94 3.23 -3.98 6.23
C ILE A 94 2.52 -2.97 5.33
N GLY A 95 3.07 -1.77 5.20
CA GLY A 95 2.54 -0.75 4.30
C GLY A 95 3.61 -0.25 3.33
N HIS A 96 3.28 -0.18 2.05
CA HIS A 96 4.16 0.36 1.02
C HIS A 96 3.67 1.74 0.56
N SER A 97 4.56 2.74 0.51
CA SER A 97 4.27 4.07 -0.04
C SER A 97 3.00 4.68 0.60
N MET A 98 1.94 4.98 -0.15
CA MET A 98 0.64 5.41 0.37
C MET A 98 0.11 4.49 1.47
N GLY A 99 0.17 3.16 1.27
CA GLY A 99 -0.18 2.18 2.30
C GLY A 99 0.70 2.26 3.54
N GLY A 100 1.98 2.65 3.37
CA GLY A 100 2.91 2.92 4.47
C GLY A 100 2.49 4.13 5.30
N LYS A 101 2.08 5.23 4.67
CA LYS A 101 1.52 6.40 5.38
C LYS A 101 0.21 6.08 6.09
N THR A 102 -0.66 5.31 5.44
CA THR A 102 -1.90 4.82 6.07
C THR A 102 -1.58 3.97 7.31
N ALA A 103 -0.61 3.06 7.21
CA ALA A 103 -0.16 2.21 8.31
C ALA A 103 0.47 3.02 9.47
N MET A 104 1.31 4.01 9.14
CA MET A 104 1.90 4.93 10.13
C MET A 104 0.82 5.71 10.88
N LEU A 105 -0.15 6.29 10.17
CA LEU A 105 -1.23 7.05 10.79
C LEU A 105 -2.17 6.14 11.60
N LEU A 106 -2.45 4.92 11.14
CA LEU A 106 -3.22 3.94 11.91
C LEU A 106 -2.51 3.58 13.21
N ALA A 107 -1.20 3.30 13.16
CA ALA A 107 -0.40 2.93 14.33
C ALA A 107 -0.34 4.06 15.37
N THR A 108 -0.23 5.31 14.95
CA THR A 108 -0.22 6.47 15.86
C THR A 108 -1.61 6.83 16.39
N THR A 109 -2.68 6.51 15.65
CA THR A 109 -4.08 6.80 16.07
C THR A 109 -4.64 5.70 16.97
N TYR A 110 -4.32 4.43 16.67
CA TYR A 110 -4.80 3.25 17.40
C TYR A 110 -3.63 2.36 17.85
N PRO A 111 -2.73 2.87 18.73
CA PRO A 111 -1.48 2.18 19.06
C PRO A 111 -1.69 0.82 19.71
N GLU A 112 -2.81 0.62 20.41
CA GLU A 112 -3.10 -0.67 21.06
C GLU A 112 -3.44 -1.79 20.06
N MET A 113 -3.90 -1.42 18.86
CA MET A 113 -4.21 -2.37 17.79
C MET A 113 -2.96 -2.90 17.08
N VAL A 114 -1.89 -2.11 17.01
CA VAL A 114 -0.69 -2.43 16.23
C VAL A 114 0.42 -2.93 17.15
N ASP A 115 0.93 -4.14 16.90
CA ASP A 115 2.06 -4.71 17.64
C ASP A 115 3.40 -4.39 16.97
N LYS A 116 3.49 -4.58 15.65
CA LYS A 116 4.69 -4.30 14.85
C LYS A 116 4.30 -3.58 13.56
N LEU A 117 5.10 -2.59 13.17
CA LEU A 117 4.89 -1.81 11.96
C LEU A 117 6.08 -1.97 11.00
N ILE A 118 5.80 -2.28 9.74
CA ILE A 118 6.78 -2.28 8.65
C ILE A 118 6.35 -1.26 7.60
N VAL A 119 7.22 -0.32 7.30
CA VAL A 119 7.00 0.75 6.33
C VAL A 119 8.00 0.61 5.19
N ALA A 120 7.49 0.34 3.99
CA ALA A 120 8.32 0.17 2.80
C ALA A 120 8.32 1.47 1.96
N ASP A 121 9.49 2.06 1.89
CA ASP A 121 9.94 3.17 1.07
C ASP A 121 9.05 4.43 1.11
N ILE A 122 8.71 4.87 2.30
CA ILE A 122 8.03 6.15 2.56
C ILE A 122 8.35 6.62 3.99
N GLY A 123 8.51 7.92 4.19
CA GLY A 123 8.67 8.53 5.51
C GLY A 123 7.43 9.30 5.97
N PRO A 124 7.42 9.82 7.20
CA PRO A 124 6.31 10.61 7.76
C PRO A 124 6.23 12.03 7.17
N LYS A 125 7.24 12.49 6.42
CA LYS A 125 7.36 13.85 5.86
C LYS A 125 6.35 14.16 4.75
N PHE A 126 6.26 15.44 4.38
CA PHE A 126 5.57 15.88 3.16
C PHE A 126 6.34 15.44 1.91
N TYR A 127 5.61 15.07 0.87
CA TYR A 127 6.14 14.78 -0.46
C TYR A 127 5.45 15.67 -1.50
N PRO A 128 6.20 16.44 -2.29
CA PRO A 128 5.63 17.20 -3.40
C PRO A 128 5.04 16.25 -4.44
N GLN A 129 4.06 16.75 -5.19
CA GLN A 129 3.43 15.98 -6.26
C GLN A 129 4.44 15.63 -7.36
N HIS A 130 4.47 14.38 -7.78
CA HIS A 130 5.33 13.89 -8.87
C HIS A 130 4.62 12.83 -9.74
N HIS A 131 3.30 12.73 -9.64
CA HIS A 131 2.50 11.75 -10.37
C HIS A 131 1.81 12.31 -11.62
N GLN A 132 2.10 13.57 -12.02
CA GLN A 132 1.42 14.24 -13.12
C GLN A 132 1.48 13.45 -14.42
N SER A 133 2.67 13.03 -14.85
CA SER A 133 2.83 12.27 -16.10
C SER A 133 2.07 10.94 -16.09
N ILE A 134 1.99 10.29 -14.92
CA ILE A 134 1.21 9.06 -14.76
C ILE A 134 -0.28 9.35 -14.94
N LEU A 135 -0.81 10.38 -14.25
CA LEU A 135 -2.22 10.75 -14.37
C LEU A 135 -2.57 11.21 -15.78
N GLU A 136 -1.69 11.98 -16.43
CA GLU A 136 -1.87 12.39 -17.82
C GLU A 136 -1.97 11.18 -18.74
N GLY A 137 -1.04 10.24 -18.65
CA GLY A 137 -1.06 9.00 -19.43
C GLY A 137 -2.34 8.20 -19.20
N LEU A 138 -2.75 8.02 -17.93
CA LEU A 138 -3.96 7.30 -17.58
C LEU A 138 -5.23 7.98 -18.13
N ASN A 139 -5.30 9.31 -18.11
CA ASN A 139 -6.44 10.09 -18.63
C ASN A 139 -6.53 10.09 -20.17
N THR A 140 -5.41 9.82 -20.86
CA THR A 140 -5.41 9.74 -22.34
C THR A 140 -6.04 8.43 -22.84
N VAL A 141 -6.16 7.40 -21.98
CA VAL A 141 -6.76 6.13 -22.36
C VAL A 141 -8.28 6.27 -22.50
N ASP A 142 -8.76 6.29 -23.74
CA ASP A 142 -10.20 6.35 -24.06
C ASP A 142 -10.79 4.94 -24.19
N PHE A 143 -11.32 4.42 -23.10
CA PHE A 143 -11.94 3.09 -23.10
C PHE A 143 -13.23 3.00 -23.92
N SER A 144 -13.86 4.11 -24.33
CA SER A 144 -15.03 4.07 -25.22
C SER A 144 -14.69 3.53 -26.60
N LYS A 145 -13.41 3.65 -27.01
CA LYS A 145 -12.87 3.08 -28.24
C LYS A 145 -12.53 1.59 -28.15
N LYS A 146 -12.74 0.97 -26.98
CA LYS A 146 -12.47 -0.44 -26.70
C LYS A 146 -11.03 -0.87 -27.04
N PRO A 147 -10.01 -0.14 -26.56
CA PRO A 147 -8.63 -0.48 -26.85
C PRO A 147 -8.28 -1.86 -26.29
N SER A 148 -7.42 -2.57 -27.01
CA SER A 148 -6.77 -3.78 -26.49
C SER A 148 -5.77 -3.43 -25.40
N ARG A 149 -5.31 -4.43 -24.64
CA ARG A 149 -4.27 -4.22 -23.63
C ARG A 149 -2.98 -3.66 -24.24
N ASN A 150 -2.60 -4.10 -25.45
CA ASN A 150 -1.41 -3.59 -26.12
C ASN A 150 -1.55 -2.12 -26.49
N GLU A 151 -2.70 -1.70 -27.02
CA GLU A 151 -2.96 -0.30 -27.34
C GLU A 151 -2.94 0.59 -26.06
N VAL A 152 -3.47 0.10 -24.95
CA VAL A 152 -3.34 0.81 -23.66
C VAL A 152 -1.86 0.94 -23.25
N GLU A 153 -1.07 -0.10 -23.38
CA GLU A 153 0.37 -0.07 -23.07
C GLU A 153 1.13 0.91 -23.97
N GLU A 154 0.82 0.93 -25.28
CA GLU A 154 1.39 1.88 -26.25
C GLU A 154 1.07 3.34 -25.87
N ILE A 155 -0.18 3.63 -25.47
CA ILE A 155 -0.59 4.95 -25.01
C ILE A 155 0.21 5.34 -23.77
N LEU A 156 0.25 4.48 -22.76
CA LEU A 156 0.97 4.74 -21.53
C LEU A 156 2.48 4.93 -21.73
N SER A 157 3.08 4.26 -22.71
CA SER A 157 4.51 4.36 -23.01
C SER A 157 4.95 5.76 -23.44
N GLN A 158 4.03 6.58 -23.97
CA GLN A 158 4.29 7.97 -24.38
C GLN A 158 4.46 8.93 -23.18
N TYR A 159 3.88 8.57 -22.03
CA TYR A 159 3.88 9.40 -20.81
C TYR A 159 4.73 8.83 -19.70
N ILE A 160 4.93 7.53 -19.67
CA ILE A 160 5.59 6.79 -18.59
C ILE A 160 6.74 5.98 -19.19
N PRO A 161 7.97 6.51 -19.23
CA PRO A 161 9.13 5.84 -19.83
C PRO A 161 9.51 4.54 -19.11
N ASP A 162 9.32 4.49 -17.79
CA ASP A 162 9.69 3.32 -16.97
C ASP A 162 8.79 2.13 -17.28
N PHE A 163 9.39 1.04 -17.77
CA PHE A 163 8.67 -0.18 -18.13
C PHE A 163 8.04 -0.86 -16.91
N GLY A 164 8.74 -0.88 -15.77
CA GLY A 164 8.24 -1.49 -14.53
C GLY A 164 6.98 -0.79 -14.02
N ALA A 165 6.97 0.56 -14.04
CA ALA A 165 5.80 1.36 -13.70
C ALA A 165 4.61 1.06 -14.62
N ARG A 166 4.84 0.98 -15.94
CA ARG A 166 3.76 0.61 -16.88
C ARG A 166 3.20 -0.77 -16.59
N GLN A 167 4.07 -1.78 -16.39
CA GLN A 167 3.63 -3.14 -16.08
C GLN A 167 2.85 -3.20 -14.76
N PHE A 168 3.23 -2.40 -13.77
CA PHE A 168 2.47 -2.26 -12.53
C PHE A 168 1.06 -1.71 -12.79
N LEU A 169 0.94 -0.62 -13.55
CA LEU A 169 -0.35 -0.02 -13.92
C LEU A 169 -1.22 -0.97 -14.76
N MET A 170 -0.61 -1.66 -15.71
CA MET A 170 -1.29 -2.63 -16.57
C MET A 170 -1.92 -3.80 -15.81
N LYS A 171 -1.43 -4.13 -14.60
CA LYS A 171 -2.07 -5.13 -13.72
C LYS A 171 -3.44 -4.68 -13.23
N SER A 172 -3.71 -3.38 -13.15
CA SER A 172 -5.00 -2.84 -12.73
C SER A 172 -6.09 -2.94 -13.80
N LEU A 173 -5.73 -3.21 -15.07
CA LEU A 173 -6.69 -3.39 -16.14
C LEU A 173 -7.52 -4.66 -15.94
N TYR A 174 -8.82 -4.54 -16.13
CA TYR A 174 -9.75 -5.66 -16.10
C TYR A 174 -10.85 -5.51 -17.16
N TRP A 175 -11.49 -6.60 -17.49
CA TRP A 175 -12.69 -6.58 -18.31
C TRP A 175 -13.87 -6.14 -17.46
N GLN A 176 -14.36 -4.91 -17.68
CA GLN A 176 -15.56 -4.40 -17.04
C GLN A 176 -16.80 -5.09 -17.64
N GLU A 177 -16.77 -5.27 -18.96
CA GLU A 177 -17.73 -5.99 -19.77
C GLU A 177 -16.99 -6.73 -20.90
N PRO A 178 -17.60 -7.70 -21.58
CA PRO A 178 -16.99 -8.33 -22.75
C PRO A 178 -16.54 -7.31 -23.79
N GLY A 179 -15.25 -7.25 -24.08
CA GLY A 179 -14.64 -6.29 -25.01
C GLY A 179 -14.43 -4.88 -24.47
N GLN A 180 -14.74 -4.61 -23.19
CA GLN A 180 -14.58 -3.30 -22.56
C GLN A 180 -13.60 -3.40 -21.39
N LEU A 181 -12.42 -2.82 -21.52
CA LEU A 181 -11.44 -2.68 -20.44
C LEU A 181 -11.76 -1.46 -19.56
N ALA A 182 -11.29 -1.51 -18.32
CA ALA A 182 -11.25 -0.38 -17.40
C ALA A 182 -10.08 -0.55 -16.42
N PHE A 183 -9.70 0.53 -15.73
CA PHE A 183 -8.82 0.46 -14.57
C PHE A 183 -9.61 0.15 -13.30
N ARG A 184 -9.00 -0.61 -12.37
CA ARG A 184 -9.59 -0.93 -11.06
C ARG A 184 -9.45 0.17 -10.03
N PHE A 185 -9.04 1.36 -10.41
CA PHE A 185 -8.93 2.49 -9.50
C PHE A 185 -9.78 3.67 -9.98
N ASN A 186 -10.15 4.53 -9.04
CA ASN A 186 -11.01 5.68 -9.28
C ASN A 186 -10.19 6.89 -9.77
N LEU A 187 -9.83 6.89 -11.06
CA LEU A 187 -9.00 7.93 -11.67
C LEU A 187 -9.60 9.33 -11.49
N GLN A 188 -10.93 9.47 -11.54
CA GLN A 188 -11.60 10.76 -11.38
C GLN A 188 -11.30 11.41 -10.02
N VAL A 189 -11.32 10.62 -8.96
CA VAL A 189 -11.00 11.11 -7.62
C VAL A 189 -9.51 11.45 -7.51
N PHE A 190 -8.64 10.65 -8.09
CA PHE A 190 -7.20 10.92 -8.05
C PHE A 190 -6.82 12.19 -8.79
N ASN A 191 -7.48 12.52 -9.89
CA ASN A 191 -7.28 13.79 -10.60
C ASN A 191 -7.59 15.02 -9.73
N THR A 192 -8.51 14.89 -8.78
CA THR A 192 -8.95 16.03 -7.93
C THR A 192 -8.33 16.02 -6.54
N LYS A 193 -7.76 14.88 -6.09
CA LYS A 193 -7.28 14.67 -4.72
C LYS A 193 -5.83 14.17 -4.64
N ILE A 194 -5.07 14.29 -5.72
CA ILE A 194 -3.68 13.77 -5.76
C ILE A 194 -2.78 14.36 -4.67
N GLU A 195 -3.03 15.59 -4.26
CA GLU A 195 -2.31 16.28 -3.19
C GLU A 195 -2.38 15.56 -1.84
N GLU A 196 -3.46 14.79 -1.60
CA GLU A 196 -3.64 14.04 -0.36
C GLU A 196 -2.53 13.00 -0.14
N ILE A 197 -2.00 12.43 -1.22
CA ILE A 197 -0.94 11.41 -1.15
C ILE A 197 0.36 11.97 -0.58
N GLY A 198 0.65 13.24 -0.85
CA GLY A 198 1.85 13.93 -0.39
C GLY A 198 1.83 14.34 1.07
N LYS A 199 0.67 14.38 1.73
CA LYS A 199 0.53 14.92 3.09
C LYS A 199 1.44 14.24 4.10
N PRO A 200 2.06 15.02 5.02
CA PRO A 200 2.86 14.46 6.11
C PRO A 200 1.93 13.86 7.19
N LEU A 201 2.52 13.09 8.11
CA LEU A 201 1.84 12.76 9.36
C LEU A 201 1.66 14.04 10.21
N PRO A 202 0.62 14.12 11.08
CA PRO A 202 0.52 15.17 12.07
C PRO A 202 1.75 15.21 12.99
N ASP A 203 2.25 16.39 13.33
CA ASP A 203 3.49 16.60 14.09
C ASP A 203 3.55 15.91 15.46
N ASN A 204 2.40 15.69 16.07
CA ASN A 204 2.25 15.03 17.38
C ASN A 204 2.01 13.51 17.27
N SER A 205 2.06 12.95 16.08
CA SER A 205 1.91 11.50 15.87
C SER A 205 3.15 10.77 16.39
N VAL A 206 3.00 9.91 17.41
CA VAL A 206 4.09 9.11 17.97
C VAL A 206 3.63 7.68 18.17
N PHE A 207 4.46 6.71 17.76
CA PHE A 207 4.25 5.29 17.99
C PHE A 207 5.51 4.66 18.58
N ASN A 208 5.42 4.17 19.81
CA ASN A 208 6.55 3.71 20.64
C ASN A 208 6.75 2.20 20.62
N LYS A 209 6.19 1.50 19.61
CA LYS A 209 6.36 0.05 19.47
C LYS A 209 7.29 -0.26 18.29
N PRO A 210 7.80 -1.53 18.19
CA PRO A 210 8.76 -1.91 17.16
C PRO A 210 8.33 -1.53 15.75
N THR A 211 9.17 -0.77 15.08
CA THR A 211 8.93 -0.30 13.71
C THR A 211 10.16 -0.56 12.83
N LEU A 212 9.93 -1.09 11.63
CA LEU A 212 10.95 -1.28 10.61
C LEU A 212 10.64 -0.42 9.40
N PHE A 213 11.54 0.51 9.07
CA PHE A 213 11.54 1.18 7.79
C PHE A 213 12.49 0.48 6.85
N ILE A 214 12.03 0.17 5.63
CA ILE A 214 12.87 -0.42 4.58
C ILE A 214 12.88 0.56 3.43
N ARG A 215 14.08 1.02 3.00
CA ARG A 215 14.23 1.90 1.85
C ARG A 215 14.94 1.22 0.69
N GLY A 216 14.63 1.64 -0.53
CA GLY A 216 15.39 1.26 -1.71
C GLY A 216 16.69 2.06 -1.81
N GLY A 217 17.82 1.40 -2.12
CA GLY A 217 19.12 2.07 -2.26
C GLY A 217 19.18 3.06 -3.41
N ASN A 218 18.32 2.90 -4.43
CA ASN A 218 18.18 3.81 -5.57
C ASN A 218 16.91 4.68 -5.47
N SER A 219 16.22 4.66 -4.32
CA SER A 219 15.00 5.43 -4.08
C SER A 219 15.33 6.77 -3.40
N ASN A 220 14.57 7.82 -3.76
CA ASN A 220 14.65 9.13 -3.13
C ASN A 220 13.56 9.39 -2.09
N TYR A 221 12.77 8.36 -1.70
CA TYR A 221 11.67 8.54 -0.75
C TYR A 221 12.14 8.65 0.69
N ILE A 222 13.15 7.86 1.09
CA ILE A 222 13.78 7.97 2.41
C ILE A 222 15.27 8.25 2.20
N LEU A 223 15.72 9.43 2.57
CA LEU A 223 17.12 9.86 2.55
C LEU A 223 17.70 9.81 3.96
N ASP A 224 19.01 9.88 4.09
CA ASP A 224 19.69 9.88 5.40
C ASP A 224 19.24 11.06 6.28
N GLU A 225 18.94 12.20 5.68
CA GLU A 225 18.41 13.40 6.35
C GLU A 225 17.00 13.20 6.97
N ASP A 226 16.26 12.18 6.54
CA ASP A 226 14.94 11.88 7.06
C ASP A 226 14.96 11.07 8.36
N PHE A 227 16.11 10.53 8.75
CA PHE A 227 16.22 9.60 9.87
C PHE A 227 15.83 10.24 11.20
N GLU A 228 16.19 11.50 11.43
CA GLU A 228 15.78 12.22 12.63
C GLU A 228 14.26 12.44 12.68
N ASN A 229 13.65 12.80 11.55
CA ASN A 229 12.20 12.95 11.46
C ASN A 229 11.49 11.61 11.69
N ILE A 230 12.00 10.51 11.12
CA ILE A 230 11.46 9.17 11.37
C ILE A 230 11.55 8.84 12.86
N LYS A 231 12.70 9.06 13.50
CA LYS A 231 12.90 8.78 14.93
C LYS A 231 12.04 9.62 15.84
N LYS A 232 11.70 10.85 15.46
CA LYS A 232 10.77 11.72 16.21
C LYS A 232 9.37 11.08 16.30
N HIS A 233 8.88 10.49 15.21
CA HIS A 233 7.56 9.86 15.15
C HIS A 233 7.58 8.39 15.61
N PHE A 234 8.68 7.69 15.40
CA PHE A 234 8.86 6.25 15.66
C PHE A 234 10.17 6.00 16.42
N PRO A 235 10.23 6.33 17.74
CA PRO A 235 11.47 6.21 18.53
C PRO A 235 12.07 4.81 18.53
N ASP A 236 11.24 3.76 18.58
CA ASP A 236 11.66 2.34 18.50
C ASP A 236 11.69 1.85 17.04
N SER A 237 12.28 2.63 16.14
CA SER A 237 12.41 2.26 14.73
C SER A 237 13.80 1.79 14.36
N ARG A 238 13.88 0.89 13.37
CA ARG A 238 15.11 0.56 12.62
C ARG A 238 14.88 0.98 11.17
N ILE A 239 15.96 1.41 10.51
CA ILE A 239 15.92 1.78 9.08
C ILE A 239 16.94 0.89 8.37
N GLU A 240 16.46 0.11 7.42
CA GLU A 240 17.28 -0.82 6.64
C GLU A 240 17.21 -0.49 5.15
N THR A 241 18.27 -0.78 4.41
CA THR A 241 18.38 -0.47 2.99
C THR A 241 18.48 -1.74 2.18
N VAL A 242 17.63 -1.88 1.16
CA VAL A 242 17.78 -2.90 0.12
C VAL A 242 18.61 -2.29 -1.02
N PRO A 243 19.82 -2.79 -1.28
CA PRO A 243 20.70 -2.22 -2.28
C PRO A 243 20.16 -2.42 -3.71
N ASN A 244 20.48 -1.49 -4.60
CA ASN A 244 20.22 -1.56 -6.04
C ASN A 244 18.73 -1.70 -6.45
N VAL A 245 17.79 -1.32 -5.60
CA VAL A 245 16.36 -1.29 -5.90
C VAL A 245 15.81 0.12 -5.74
N GLY A 246 14.76 0.43 -6.50
CA GLY A 246 14.01 1.68 -6.44
C GLY A 246 12.86 1.63 -5.44
N HIS A 247 11.75 2.29 -5.81
CA HIS A 247 10.58 2.45 -4.95
C HIS A 247 9.78 1.18 -4.71
N TRP A 248 9.74 0.24 -5.66
CA TRP A 248 8.98 -1.01 -5.54
C TRP A 248 9.82 -2.15 -4.96
N ILE A 249 10.40 -1.95 -3.78
CA ILE A 249 11.32 -2.88 -3.11
C ILE A 249 10.80 -4.32 -3.12
N HIS A 250 9.52 -4.50 -2.74
CA HIS A 250 8.84 -5.79 -2.66
C HIS A 250 8.65 -6.50 -4.02
N ALA A 251 8.75 -5.75 -5.11
CA ALA A 251 8.66 -6.27 -6.48
C ALA A 251 10.03 -6.42 -7.14
N GLU A 252 10.97 -5.51 -6.86
CA GLU A 252 12.31 -5.49 -7.44
C GLU A 252 13.25 -6.49 -6.77
N ASN A 253 13.14 -6.69 -5.44
CA ASN A 253 13.88 -7.71 -4.71
C ASN A 253 12.99 -8.40 -3.65
N PRO A 254 12.03 -9.22 -4.10
CA PRO A 254 11.05 -9.85 -3.19
C PRO A 254 11.67 -10.79 -2.17
N LEU A 255 12.80 -11.44 -2.51
CA LEU A 255 13.47 -12.37 -1.61
C LEU A 255 14.05 -11.63 -0.40
N LEU A 256 14.90 -10.63 -0.63
CA LEU A 256 15.52 -9.87 0.46
C LEU A 256 14.46 -9.10 1.26
N PHE A 257 13.45 -8.52 0.60
CA PHE A 257 12.33 -7.88 1.28
C PHE A 257 11.62 -8.86 2.23
N TYR A 258 11.35 -10.08 1.77
CA TYR A 258 10.71 -11.11 2.58
C TYR A 258 11.59 -11.53 3.76
N GLU A 259 12.89 -11.76 3.56
CA GLU A 259 13.83 -12.14 4.61
C GLU A 259 13.89 -11.09 5.73
N MET A 260 14.01 -9.81 5.37
CA MET A 260 14.06 -8.69 6.33
C MET A 260 12.76 -8.58 7.12
N THR A 261 11.61 -8.59 6.42
CA THR A 261 10.30 -8.44 7.05
C THR A 261 9.91 -9.65 7.89
N SER A 262 10.15 -10.87 7.41
CA SER A 262 9.90 -12.11 8.15
C SER A 262 10.75 -12.18 9.42
N SER A 263 12.03 -11.81 9.34
CA SER A 263 12.92 -11.73 10.51
C SER A 263 12.42 -10.75 11.57
N PHE A 264 11.91 -9.59 11.13
CA PHE A 264 11.37 -8.58 12.04
C PHE A 264 10.03 -9.01 12.67
N LEU A 265 9.19 -9.72 11.93
CA LEU A 265 7.88 -10.18 12.40
C LEU A 265 7.97 -11.31 13.44
N LYS A 266 9.03 -12.07 13.47
CA LYS A 266 9.30 -13.08 14.50
C LYS A 266 9.61 -12.45 15.84
#